data_6c48d90cf5021b7738562ff09ec57ae2
#
_entry.id   6c48d90cf5021b7738562ff09ec57ae2
#
_cell.length_a   1.000
_cell.length_b   1.000
_cell.length_c   1.000
_cell.angle_alpha   90.00
_cell.angle_beta   90.00
_cell.angle_gamma   90.00
#
_symmetry.space_group_name_H-M   'P 1'
#
loop_
_entity.id
_entity.type
_entity.pdbx_description
1 polymer ?
#
loop_
_entity_poly.entity_id
_entity_poly.type
_entity_poly.pdbx_seq_one_letter_code
_entity_poly.pdbx_strand_id
1 'polypeptide(L)'
;MNDEMEMVEEFQSESIEDLVVERRKEKAVQHFLTSPSSTTRYYHIANYSNGDSIKSEVAPEHLDELGKGNKDSLSKQKHRSDSLFYATIPLVLNYEGGYVNDPLDKGGKTNMGITQKFLDAYKKKANVNVNDVKDLTKKDAIDLYKAEWDARGFGLLDNTDVMKLVYDFSVNSGPQKAIGSLQKVLNKKGHNLIEDGFIGDKTNKAVNAVDDKWLKKELQKYRADHCDGIVDRNPEQKRYIKGWFYRINDIGNKLGCDTIFKSRHIE
;
A
#
# COMPACT_ATOMS: atom_id res chain seq x y z
N MET A 1 -3.75 -7.37 -35.46
CA MET A 1 -2.48 -7.94 -34.95
C MET A 1 -1.36 -6.88 -34.88
N ASN A 2 -1.59 -5.67 -35.41
CA ASN A 2 -0.61 -4.56 -35.33
C ASN A 2 -0.89 -3.56 -34.18
N ASP A 3 -2.11 -3.49 -33.68
CA ASP A 3 -2.48 -2.50 -32.63
C ASP A 3 -2.00 -2.88 -31.22
N GLU A 4 -1.78 -4.16 -30.94
CA GLU A 4 -1.25 -4.61 -29.63
C GLU A 4 0.28 -4.38 -29.48
N MET A 5 1.01 -4.30 -30.59
CA MET A 5 2.44 -4.01 -30.53
C MET A 5 2.75 -2.51 -30.40
N GLU A 6 1.90 -1.63 -30.94
CA GLU A 6 2.10 -0.18 -30.80
C GLU A 6 1.84 0.32 -29.37
N MET A 7 0.88 -0.29 -28.64
CA MET A 7 0.63 0.06 -27.23
C MET A 7 1.77 -0.36 -26.29
N VAL A 8 2.60 -1.32 -26.68
CA VAL A 8 3.73 -1.77 -25.83
C VAL A 8 4.95 -0.84 -25.97
N GLU A 9 5.13 -0.20 -27.13
CA GLU A 9 6.25 0.72 -27.36
C GLU A 9 6.03 2.12 -26.73
N GLU A 10 4.79 2.61 -26.63
CA GLU A 10 4.47 3.88 -25.96
C GLU A 10 4.65 3.80 -24.43
N PHE A 11 4.62 2.58 -23.87
CA PHE A 11 4.84 2.31 -22.45
C PHE A 11 6.32 2.40 -21.99
N GLN A 12 7.27 2.49 -22.91
CA GLN A 12 8.70 2.51 -22.59
C GLN A 12 9.32 3.92 -22.50
N SER A 13 8.61 5.00 -22.85
CA SER A 13 9.21 6.32 -23.04
C SER A 13 9.15 7.28 -21.84
N GLU A 14 8.29 7.05 -20.85
CA GLU A 14 8.33 7.83 -19.59
C GLU A 14 8.94 7.00 -18.47
N SER A 15 10.17 7.30 -18.11
CA SER A 15 10.81 6.67 -16.97
C SER A 15 10.11 7.12 -15.66
N ILE A 16 10.06 6.22 -14.70
CA ILE A 16 9.54 6.54 -13.35
C ILE A 16 10.33 7.69 -12.71
N GLU A 17 11.60 7.86 -13.14
CA GLU A 17 12.47 8.96 -12.71
C GLU A 17 11.94 10.32 -13.18
N ASP A 18 11.36 10.41 -14.38
CA ASP A 18 10.79 11.66 -14.92
C ASP A 18 9.54 12.07 -14.11
N LEU A 19 8.68 11.13 -13.72
CA LEU A 19 7.53 11.37 -12.87
C LEU A 19 7.93 11.79 -11.44
N VAL A 20 9.05 11.30 -10.93
CA VAL A 20 9.61 11.68 -9.62
C VAL A 20 10.22 13.08 -9.67
N VAL A 21 10.84 13.47 -10.79
CA VAL A 21 11.46 14.78 -10.98
C VAL A 21 10.40 15.89 -11.10
N GLU A 22 9.29 15.66 -11.81
CA GLU A 22 8.19 16.64 -11.90
C GLU A 22 7.59 16.96 -10.53
N ARG A 23 7.35 15.95 -9.67
CA ARG A 23 6.85 16.17 -8.31
C ARG A 23 7.79 16.95 -7.40
N ARG A 24 9.09 16.93 -7.64
CA ARG A 24 10.06 17.76 -6.87
C ARG A 24 9.93 19.24 -7.17
N LYS A 25 9.41 19.64 -8.34
CA LYS A 25 9.24 21.02 -8.76
C LYS A 25 7.95 21.66 -8.21
N GLU A 26 6.90 20.90 -7.93
CA GLU A 26 5.61 21.41 -7.46
C GLU A 26 5.54 21.70 -5.94
N LYS A 27 6.52 21.32 -5.13
CA LYS A 27 6.51 21.47 -3.66
C LYS A 27 7.31 22.65 -3.11
N ALA A 28 7.66 23.63 -3.91
CA ALA A 28 8.11 24.92 -3.39
C ALA A 28 6.91 25.87 -3.32
N VAL A 29 6.61 26.34 -2.07
CA VAL A 29 5.68 27.43 -1.70
C VAL A 29 4.33 26.98 -1.12
N GLN A 30 4.26 27.04 0.24
CA GLN A 30 3.38 28.00 0.96
C GLN A 30 3.71 27.97 2.46
N HIS A 31 4.49 28.95 2.88
CA HIS A 31 4.57 29.38 4.28
C HIS A 31 3.53 30.48 4.51
N PHE A 32 2.55 30.22 5.36
CA PHE A 32 1.74 31.28 5.97
C PHE A 32 2.34 31.63 7.33
N LEU A 33 2.83 32.86 7.44
CA LEU A 33 3.19 33.47 8.72
C LEU A 33 1.92 34.10 9.31
N THR A 34 1.43 33.56 10.42
CA THR A 34 0.50 34.23 11.30
C THR A 34 1.24 34.71 12.54
N SER A 35 1.11 35.97 12.89
CA SER A 35 1.73 36.58 14.07
C SER A 35 1.22 35.94 15.37
N PRO A 36 2.05 35.66 16.36
CA PRO A 36 1.60 35.04 17.59
C PRO A 36 0.95 36.05 18.54
N SER A 37 -0.25 35.75 19.03
CA SER A 37 -0.81 36.39 20.20
C SER A 37 -0.21 35.76 21.47
N SER A 38 -0.07 36.52 22.54
CA SER A 38 0.72 36.24 23.76
C SER A 38 0.23 35.09 24.66
N THR A 39 -0.59 34.18 24.16
CA THR A 39 -1.16 33.02 24.92
C THR A 39 -1.17 31.70 24.13
N THR A 40 -0.29 31.54 23.18
CA THR A 40 -0.22 30.29 22.39
C THR A 40 0.37 29.17 23.26
N ARG A 41 -0.45 28.19 23.60
CA ARG A 41 0.02 26.95 24.24
C ARG A 41 0.33 25.92 23.15
N TYR A 42 1.45 25.26 23.31
CA TYR A 42 1.89 24.21 22.39
C TYR A 42 1.64 22.85 23.02
N TYR A 43 1.15 21.90 22.20
CA TYR A 43 0.86 20.56 22.65
C TYR A 43 1.51 19.54 21.72
N HIS A 44 2.14 18.56 22.29
CA HIS A 44 2.49 17.34 21.59
C HIS A 44 1.26 16.42 21.60
N ILE A 45 0.77 16.04 20.43
CA ILE A 45 -0.33 15.11 20.28
C ILE A 45 0.24 13.82 19.72
N ALA A 46 0.30 12.80 20.55
CA ALA A 46 0.61 11.44 20.11
C ALA A 46 -0.72 10.75 19.75
N ASN A 47 -0.95 10.50 18.48
CA ASN A 47 -2.10 9.75 18.00
C ASN A 47 -1.74 8.27 17.95
N TYR A 48 -2.53 7.44 18.59
CA TYR A 48 -2.39 5.99 18.59
C TYR A 48 -3.36 5.36 17.59
N SER A 49 -2.98 4.19 17.05
CA SER A 49 -3.76 3.47 16.03
C SER A 49 -5.13 2.96 16.52
N ASN A 50 -5.38 3.00 17.82
CA ASN A 50 -6.67 2.66 18.44
C ASN A 50 -7.65 3.85 18.54
N GLY A 51 -7.28 5.01 17.98
CA GLY A 51 -8.09 6.23 18.04
C GLY A 51 -7.86 7.10 19.28
N ASP A 52 -7.06 6.63 20.24
CA ASP A 52 -6.69 7.42 21.41
C ASP A 52 -5.62 8.45 21.05
N SER A 53 -5.72 9.64 21.61
CA SER A 53 -4.69 10.66 21.53
C SER A 53 -4.32 11.13 22.93
N ILE A 54 -3.01 11.17 23.20
CA ILE A 54 -2.49 11.81 24.41
C ILE A 54 -2.02 13.21 24.02
N LYS A 55 -2.59 14.19 24.71
CA LYS A 55 -2.23 15.60 24.57
C LYS A 55 -1.38 16.00 25.78
N SER A 56 -0.10 16.30 25.56
CA SER A 56 0.79 16.84 26.59
C SER A 56 1.20 18.26 26.24
N GLU A 57 1.13 19.17 27.22
CA GLU A 57 1.61 20.54 27.06
C GLU A 57 3.12 20.57 27.03
N VAL A 58 3.69 21.27 26.05
CA VAL A 58 5.14 21.38 25.85
C VAL A 58 5.57 22.78 26.26
N ALA A 59 6.51 22.86 27.19
CA ALA A 59 7.09 24.12 27.61
C ALA A 59 7.83 24.82 26.46
N PRO A 60 7.71 26.16 26.30
CA PRO A 60 8.28 26.90 25.19
C PRO A 60 9.77 26.68 24.93
N GLU A 61 10.56 26.46 25.99
CA GLU A 61 12.00 26.20 25.93
C GLU A 61 12.39 24.86 25.28
N HIS A 62 11.47 23.91 25.22
CA HIS A 62 11.70 22.60 24.59
C HIS A 62 11.20 22.49 23.15
N LEU A 63 10.52 23.53 22.64
CA LEU A 63 9.97 23.53 21.28
C LEU A 63 11.05 23.50 20.21
N ASP A 64 12.19 24.15 20.43
CA ASP A 64 13.28 24.20 19.46
C ASP A 64 14.02 22.88 19.33
N GLU A 65 14.16 22.11 20.42
CA GLU A 65 14.79 20.79 20.43
C GLU A 65 13.86 19.73 19.83
N LEU A 66 12.57 19.71 20.20
CA LEU A 66 11.57 18.81 19.64
C LEU A 66 11.32 19.08 18.15
N GLY A 67 11.40 20.36 17.75
CA GLY A 67 11.15 20.77 16.36
C GLY A 67 12.24 20.39 15.38
N LYS A 68 13.52 20.45 15.77
CA LYS A 68 14.67 20.16 14.87
C LYS A 68 14.88 18.66 14.69
N GLY A 69 14.99 17.90 15.78
CA GLY A 69 15.24 16.45 15.71
C GLY A 69 14.07 15.68 15.10
N ASN A 70 12.85 16.10 15.35
CA ASN A 70 11.65 15.42 14.85
C ASN A 70 11.37 15.75 13.37
N LYS A 71 11.62 16.98 12.90
CA LYS A 71 11.46 17.34 11.48
C LYS A 71 12.43 16.59 10.58
N ASP A 72 13.69 16.46 10.98
CA ASP A 72 14.70 15.75 10.20
C ASP A 72 14.44 14.23 10.15
N SER A 73 14.01 13.63 11.25
CA SER A 73 13.64 12.22 11.28
C SER A 73 12.39 11.93 10.48
N LEU A 74 11.35 12.77 10.57
CA LEU A 74 10.13 12.66 9.80
C LEU A 74 10.38 12.88 8.30
N SER A 75 11.23 13.84 7.94
CA SER A 75 11.58 14.06 6.54
C SER A 75 12.35 12.89 5.95
N LYS A 76 13.30 12.31 6.67
CA LYS A 76 14.03 11.10 6.26
C LYS A 76 13.11 9.90 6.14
N GLN A 77 12.21 9.69 7.10
CA GLN A 77 11.23 8.59 7.06
C GLN A 77 10.28 8.74 5.87
N LYS A 78 9.80 9.95 5.60
CA LYS A 78 8.95 10.22 4.44
C LYS A 78 9.70 9.98 3.13
N HIS A 79 10.94 10.47 3.01
CA HIS A 79 11.76 10.24 1.81
C HIS A 79 12.03 8.75 1.58
N ARG A 80 12.31 7.98 2.65
CA ARG A 80 12.44 6.52 2.58
C ARG A 80 11.15 5.87 2.10
N SER A 81 10.00 6.24 2.68
CA SER A 81 8.69 5.73 2.29
C SER A 81 8.37 6.02 0.83
N ASP A 82 8.65 7.23 0.35
CA ASP A 82 8.43 7.61 -1.04
C ASP A 82 9.33 6.78 -1.99
N SER A 83 10.62 6.63 -1.67
CA SER A 83 11.55 5.80 -2.45
C SER A 83 11.09 4.34 -2.52
N LEU A 84 10.67 3.76 -1.40
CA LEU A 84 10.16 2.39 -1.34
C LEU A 84 8.88 2.21 -2.18
N PHE A 85 7.97 3.18 -2.13
CA PHE A 85 6.76 3.15 -2.93
C PHE A 85 7.09 3.12 -4.43
N TYR A 86 7.90 4.07 -4.90
CA TYR A 86 8.23 4.15 -6.33
C TYR A 86 9.08 2.97 -6.82
N ALA A 87 9.84 2.31 -5.95
CA ALA A 87 10.52 1.07 -6.27
C ALA A 87 9.57 -0.16 -6.30
N THR A 88 8.41 -0.07 -5.65
CA THR A 88 7.46 -1.18 -5.51
C THR A 88 6.33 -1.12 -6.53
N ILE A 89 5.84 0.08 -6.87
CA ILE A 89 4.65 0.23 -7.71
C ILE A 89 4.77 -0.41 -9.11
N PRO A 90 5.93 -0.44 -9.79
CA PRO A 90 6.06 -1.14 -11.06
C PRO A 90 5.78 -2.64 -10.96
N LEU A 91 6.22 -3.27 -9.84
CA LEU A 91 5.96 -4.68 -9.59
C LEU A 91 4.46 -4.98 -9.58
N VAL A 92 3.66 -4.07 -9.02
CA VAL A 92 2.21 -4.20 -8.90
C VAL A 92 1.53 -3.92 -10.24
N LEU A 93 1.87 -2.80 -10.88
CA LEU A 93 1.24 -2.38 -12.14
C LEU A 93 1.46 -3.36 -13.30
N ASN A 94 2.52 -4.18 -13.26
CA ASN A 94 2.77 -5.22 -14.26
C ASN A 94 1.68 -6.32 -14.30
N TYR A 95 0.86 -6.43 -13.26
CA TYR A 95 -0.24 -7.39 -13.21
C TYR A 95 -1.62 -6.74 -13.40
N GLU A 96 -1.68 -5.42 -13.49
CA GLU A 96 -2.95 -4.72 -13.57
C GLU A 96 -3.31 -4.44 -15.04
N GLY A 97 -4.54 -4.87 -15.40
CA GLY A 97 -5.10 -4.65 -16.73
C GLY A 97 -5.66 -3.25 -16.92
N GLY A 98 -6.16 -2.98 -18.13
CA GLY A 98 -6.92 -1.77 -18.45
C GLY A 98 -8.32 -1.75 -17.82
N TYR A 99 -9.17 -0.89 -18.37
CA TYR A 99 -10.56 -0.76 -17.92
C TYR A 99 -11.37 -2.06 -18.15
N VAL A 100 -12.01 -2.53 -17.10
CA VAL A 100 -12.93 -3.68 -17.11
C VAL A 100 -14.23 -3.27 -16.42
N ASN A 101 -15.36 -3.65 -17.02
CA ASN A 101 -16.69 -3.51 -16.44
C ASN A 101 -17.44 -4.83 -16.64
N ASP A 102 -17.06 -5.86 -15.87
CA ASP A 102 -17.72 -7.17 -15.90
C ASP A 102 -18.88 -7.16 -14.89
N PRO A 103 -20.14 -7.32 -15.33
CA PRO A 103 -21.30 -7.39 -14.42
C PRO A 103 -21.22 -8.56 -13.43
N LEU A 104 -20.40 -9.59 -13.71
CA LEU A 104 -20.20 -10.75 -12.84
C LEU A 104 -19.07 -10.52 -11.83
N ASP A 105 -18.30 -9.45 -11.98
CA ASP A 105 -17.30 -9.05 -11.00
C ASP A 105 -17.95 -8.22 -9.89
N LYS A 106 -17.91 -8.75 -8.65
CA LYS A 106 -18.41 -8.02 -7.48
C LYS A 106 -17.62 -6.75 -7.16
N GLY A 107 -16.42 -6.59 -7.73
CA GLY A 107 -15.61 -5.37 -7.64
C GLY A 107 -16.19 -4.22 -8.46
N GLY A 108 -17.08 -4.52 -9.43
CA GLY A 108 -17.64 -3.53 -10.34
C GLY A 108 -16.62 -3.00 -11.35
N LYS A 109 -16.82 -1.76 -11.81
CA LYS A 109 -15.89 -1.09 -12.72
C LYS A 109 -14.50 -0.98 -12.10
N THR A 110 -13.50 -1.42 -12.85
CA THR A 110 -12.10 -1.41 -12.44
C THR A 110 -11.23 -0.88 -13.58
N ASN A 111 -10.25 -0.06 -13.28
CA ASN A 111 -9.23 0.38 -14.22
C ASN A 111 -7.88 0.40 -13.52
N MET A 112 -6.86 -0.22 -14.12
CA MET A 112 -5.52 -0.35 -13.52
C MET A 112 -5.56 -0.86 -12.07
N GLY A 113 -6.43 -1.85 -11.76
CA GLY A 113 -6.64 -2.40 -10.42
C GLY A 113 -7.43 -1.52 -9.45
N ILE A 114 -7.84 -0.31 -9.88
CA ILE A 114 -8.60 0.63 -9.04
C ILE A 114 -10.09 0.46 -9.28
N THR A 115 -10.82 0.07 -8.25
CA THR A 115 -12.29 0.03 -8.25
C THR A 115 -12.87 1.42 -8.03
N GLN A 116 -14.15 1.63 -8.41
CA GLN A 116 -14.84 2.90 -8.13
C GLN A 116 -14.85 3.22 -6.62
N LYS A 117 -15.03 2.22 -5.77
CA LYS A 117 -14.99 2.38 -4.31
C LYS A 117 -13.61 2.86 -3.81
N PHE A 118 -12.53 2.35 -4.41
CA PHE A 118 -11.17 2.76 -4.08
C PHE A 118 -10.93 4.22 -4.50
N LEU A 119 -11.31 4.59 -5.73
CA LEU A 119 -11.25 5.96 -6.22
C LEU A 119 -11.95 6.92 -5.25
N ASP A 120 -13.21 6.64 -4.89
CA ASP A 120 -14.01 7.49 -4.02
C ASP A 120 -13.39 7.63 -2.61
N ALA A 121 -12.74 6.58 -2.10
CA ALA A 121 -12.09 6.60 -0.80
C ALA A 121 -10.79 7.45 -0.77
N TYR A 122 -10.04 7.48 -1.88
CA TYR A 122 -8.68 8.05 -1.88
C TYR A 122 -8.52 9.29 -2.77
N LYS A 123 -9.44 9.59 -3.72
CA LYS A 123 -9.29 10.71 -4.67
C LYS A 123 -8.99 12.06 -4.01
N LYS A 124 -9.63 12.37 -2.89
CA LYS A 124 -9.37 13.61 -2.15
C LYS A 124 -7.97 13.65 -1.54
N LYS A 125 -7.51 12.55 -0.97
CA LYS A 125 -6.15 12.45 -0.39
C LYS A 125 -5.07 12.46 -1.46
N ALA A 126 -5.34 11.86 -2.60
CA ALA A 126 -4.46 11.82 -3.76
C ALA A 126 -4.47 13.12 -4.59
N ASN A 127 -5.40 14.03 -4.31
CA ASN A 127 -5.66 15.23 -5.13
C ASN A 127 -6.00 14.87 -6.60
N VAL A 128 -6.74 13.77 -6.79
CA VAL A 128 -7.20 13.28 -8.10
C VAL A 128 -8.61 13.82 -8.35
N ASN A 129 -8.80 14.55 -9.43
CA ASN A 129 -10.09 15.15 -9.80
C ASN A 129 -10.78 14.35 -10.91
N VAL A 130 -10.99 13.06 -10.64
CA VAL A 130 -11.67 12.12 -11.53
C VAL A 130 -12.86 11.51 -10.79
N ASN A 131 -13.97 11.29 -11.47
CA ASN A 131 -15.20 10.77 -10.88
C ASN A 131 -15.55 9.33 -11.33
N ASP A 132 -15.06 8.87 -12.45
CA ASP A 132 -15.26 7.50 -12.95
C ASP A 132 -13.89 6.87 -13.20
N VAL A 133 -13.70 5.63 -12.76
CA VAL A 133 -12.42 4.91 -12.93
C VAL A 133 -12.00 4.74 -14.39
N LYS A 134 -12.93 4.78 -15.33
CA LYS A 134 -12.63 4.70 -16.76
C LYS A 134 -11.77 5.86 -17.26
N ASP A 135 -11.87 7.02 -16.59
CA ASP A 135 -11.18 8.26 -16.97
C ASP A 135 -9.84 8.45 -16.25
N LEU A 136 -9.41 7.46 -15.46
CA LEU A 136 -8.12 7.49 -14.75
C LEU A 136 -6.96 7.43 -15.74
N THR A 137 -6.01 8.34 -15.57
CA THR A 137 -4.69 8.23 -16.17
C THR A 137 -3.78 7.34 -15.31
N LYS A 138 -2.66 6.87 -15.87
CA LYS A 138 -1.64 6.13 -15.11
C LYS A 138 -1.11 6.96 -13.92
N LYS A 139 -0.96 8.27 -14.10
CA LYS A 139 -0.54 9.18 -13.03
C LYS A 139 -1.55 9.19 -11.89
N ASP A 140 -2.85 9.33 -12.21
CA ASP A 140 -3.90 9.30 -11.20
C ASP A 140 -3.93 7.98 -10.42
N ALA A 141 -3.71 6.86 -11.12
CA ALA A 141 -3.62 5.55 -10.50
C ALA A 141 -2.44 5.47 -9.51
N ILE A 142 -1.25 5.94 -9.90
CA ILE A 142 -0.07 5.98 -9.04
C ILE A 142 -0.33 6.89 -7.82
N ASP A 143 -0.96 8.04 -8.00
CA ASP A 143 -1.27 8.96 -6.92
C ASP A 143 -2.28 8.39 -5.93
N LEU A 144 -3.28 7.67 -6.42
CA LEU A 144 -4.26 6.95 -5.60
C LEU A 144 -3.60 5.83 -4.78
N TYR A 145 -2.75 5.03 -5.40
CA TYR A 145 -1.98 3.98 -4.72
C TYR A 145 -1.01 4.57 -3.68
N LYS A 146 -0.40 5.72 -3.99
CA LYS A 146 0.45 6.43 -3.02
C LYS A 146 -0.32 6.93 -1.81
N ALA A 147 -1.54 7.43 -2.02
CA ALA A 147 -2.40 7.89 -0.94
C ALA A 147 -2.84 6.73 -0.01
N GLU A 148 -3.11 5.54 -0.57
CA GLU A 148 -3.35 4.33 0.22
C GLU A 148 -2.10 3.89 0.99
N TRP A 149 -0.95 3.81 0.31
CA TRP A 149 0.34 3.46 0.90
C TRP A 149 0.65 4.29 2.15
N ASP A 150 0.53 5.61 2.04
CA ASP A 150 0.77 6.52 3.15
C ASP A 150 -0.27 6.36 4.26
N ALA A 151 -1.55 6.23 3.90
CA ALA A 151 -2.63 6.09 4.86
C ALA A 151 -2.56 4.78 5.66
N ARG A 152 -1.94 3.73 5.11
CA ARG A 152 -1.84 2.41 5.71
C ARG A 152 -0.49 2.10 6.37
N GLY A 153 0.49 2.99 6.19
CA GLY A 153 1.80 2.89 6.84
C GLY A 153 2.77 1.88 6.22
N PHE A 154 2.60 1.52 4.93
CA PHE A 154 3.48 0.53 4.28
C PHE A 154 4.96 0.92 4.36
N GLY A 155 5.28 2.22 4.25
CA GLY A 155 6.64 2.73 4.36
C GLY A 155 7.30 2.58 5.74
N LEU A 156 6.56 2.13 6.76
CA LEU A 156 7.10 1.84 8.09
C LEU A 156 7.74 0.46 8.18
N LEU A 157 7.45 -0.46 7.26
CA LEU A 157 8.08 -1.78 7.26
C LEU A 157 9.55 -1.69 6.82
N ASP A 158 10.43 -2.23 7.65
CA ASP A 158 11.87 -2.30 7.34
C ASP A 158 12.18 -3.47 6.41
N ASN A 159 11.48 -4.59 6.58
CA ASN A 159 11.60 -5.73 5.67
C ASN A 159 10.89 -5.44 4.35
N THR A 160 11.68 -5.10 3.32
CA THR A 160 11.18 -4.66 2.02
C THR A 160 10.49 -5.77 1.24
N ASP A 161 10.89 -7.03 1.41
CA ASP A 161 10.28 -8.16 0.70
C ASP A 161 8.91 -8.50 1.30
N VAL A 162 8.82 -8.53 2.64
CA VAL A 162 7.52 -8.67 3.33
C VAL A 162 6.60 -7.50 2.96
N MET A 163 7.13 -6.28 2.94
CA MET A 163 6.38 -5.09 2.55
C MET A 163 5.81 -5.23 1.12
N LYS A 164 6.63 -5.66 0.14
CA LYS A 164 6.19 -5.86 -1.24
C LYS A 164 5.14 -6.97 -1.36
N LEU A 165 5.29 -8.09 -0.64
CA LEU A 165 4.31 -9.17 -0.60
C LEU A 165 2.96 -8.69 -0.08
N VAL A 166 2.96 -7.94 1.04
CA VAL A 166 1.72 -7.44 1.66
C VAL A 166 1.10 -6.35 0.80
N TYR A 167 1.91 -5.49 0.15
CA TYR A 167 1.41 -4.45 -0.72
C TYR A 167 0.77 -5.01 -2.00
N ASP A 168 1.40 -5.99 -2.65
CA ASP A 168 0.81 -6.68 -3.79
C ASP A 168 -0.52 -7.37 -3.43
N PHE A 169 -0.58 -7.98 -2.25
CA PHE A 169 -1.83 -8.55 -1.75
C PHE A 169 -2.88 -7.47 -1.45
N SER A 170 -2.45 -6.28 -0.98
CA SER A 170 -3.34 -5.14 -0.74
C SER A 170 -4.02 -4.67 -2.02
N VAL A 171 -3.27 -4.50 -3.08
CA VAL A 171 -3.84 -4.10 -4.38
C VAL A 171 -4.85 -5.13 -4.90
N ASN A 172 -4.57 -6.40 -4.72
CA ASN A 172 -5.41 -7.49 -5.21
C ASN A 172 -6.68 -7.75 -4.35
N SER A 173 -6.61 -7.55 -3.03
CA SER A 173 -7.69 -7.95 -2.09
C SER A 173 -8.06 -6.90 -1.05
N GLY A 174 -7.49 -5.71 -1.18
CA GLY A 174 -7.68 -4.57 -0.28
C GLY A 174 -6.76 -4.59 0.95
N PRO A 175 -6.40 -3.39 1.45
CA PRO A 175 -5.39 -3.23 2.53
C PRO A 175 -5.84 -3.85 3.85
N GLN A 176 -7.11 -3.77 4.18
CA GLN A 176 -7.65 -4.37 5.41
C GLN A 176 -7.39 -5.88 5.44
N LYS A 177 -7.58 -6.57 4.32
CA LYS A 177 -7.33 -8.00 4.21
C LYS A 177 -5.84 -8.31 4.25
N ALA A 178 -5.05 -7.59 3.46
CA ALA A 178 -3.62 -7.86 3.32
C ALA A 178 -2.87 -7.60 4.63
N ILE A 179 -3.03 -6.42 5.23
CA ILE A 179 -2.34 -6.05 6.48
C ILE A 179 -2.90 -6.85 7.66
N GLY A 180 -4.23 -7.03 7.73
CA GLY A 180 -4.84 -7.88 8.76
C GLY A 180 -4.32 -9.33 8.70
N SER A 181 -4.02 -9.86 7.51
CA SER A 181 -3.39 -11.17 7.39
C SER A 181 -1.96 -11.21 7.91
N LEU A 182 -1.16 -10.16 7.67
CA LEU A 182 0.17 -10.00 8.27
C LEU A 182 0.08 -10.02 9.79
N GLN A 183 -0.78 -9.18 10.37
CA GLN A 183 -0.99 -9.11 11.81
C GLN A 183 -1.44 -10.46 12.38
N LYS A 184 -2.38 -11.13 11.72
CA LYS A 184 -2.87 -12.45 12.11
C LYS A 184 -1.79 -13.53 12.05
N VAL A 185 -0.96 -13.53 11.02
CA VAL A 185 0.16 -14.47 10.90
C VAL A 185 1.18 -14.24 12.00
N LEU A 186 1.53 -12.98 12.29
CA LEU A 186 2.43 -12.62 13.40
C LEU A 186 1.85 -13.02 14.76
N ASN A 187 0.54 -12.88 14.97
CA ASN A 187 -0.14 -13.31 16.20
C ASN A 187 -0.02 -14.82 16.46
N LYS A 188 0.10 -15.66 15.42
CA LYS A 188 0.43 -17.11 15.60
C LYS A 188 1.79 -17.34 16.27
N LYS A 189 2.67 -16.34 16.27
CA LYS A 189 3.96 -16.33 16.99
C LYS A 189 3.92 -15.60 18.33
N GLY A 190 2.74 -15.22 18.80
CA GLY A 190 2.54 -14.60 20.11
C GLY A 190 2.69 -13.08 20.16
N HIS A 191 2.60 -12.38 19.01
CA HIS A 191 2.77 -10.93 18.93
C HIS A 191 1.48 -10.17 19.18
N ASN A 192 0.54 -10.50 19.89
CA ASN A 192 -0.66 -9.78 20.36
C ASN A 192 -0.98 -8.45 19.63
N LEU A 193 -0.94 -8.44 18.31
CA LEU A 193 -1.26 -7.29 17.47
C LEU A 193 -2.77 -7.16 17.30
N ILE A 194 -3.26 -5.92 17.22
CA ILE A 194 -4.62 -5.65 16.76
C ILE A 194 -4.67 -5.86 15.26
N GLU A 195 -5.62 -6.66 14.77
CA GLU A 195 -5.80 -6.96 13.33
C GLU A 195 -6.61 -5.84 12.65
N ASP A 196 -6.13 -4.59 12.79
CA ASP A 196 -6.81 -3.36 12.37
C ASP A 196 -6.57 -2.96 10.91
N GLY A 197 -5.66 -3.66 10.21
CA GLY A 197 -5.32 -3.35 8.83
C GLY A 197 -4.49 -2.06 8.65
N PHE A 198 -3.73 -1.66 9.70
CA PHE A 198 -2.77 -0.57 9.66
C PHE A 198 -1.39 -1.05 10.12
N ILE A 199 -0.36 -0.54 9.47
CA ILE A 199 1.02 -0.82 9.86
C ILE A 199 1.50 0.32 10.76
N GLY A 200 1.84 -0.03 11.99
CA GLY A 200 2.49 0.85 12.95
C GLY A 200 3.78 0.21 13.48
N ASP A 201 4.43 0.89 14.42
CA ASP A 201 5.70 0.44 15.03
C ASP A 201 5.62 -0.97 15.62
N LYS A 202 4.48 -1.32 16.24
CA LYS A 202 4.28 -2.66 16.81
C LYS A 202 4.30 -3.73 15.73
N THR A 203 3.63 -3.47 14.59
CA THR A 203 3.62 -4.40 13.44
C THR A 203 5.02 -4.52 12.84
N ASN A 204 5.74 -3.39 12.64
CA ASN A 204 7.11 -3.43 12.13
C ASN A 204 8.07 -4.20 13.06
N LYS A 205 8.01 -3.96 14.37
CA LYS A 205 8.80 -4.70 15.36
C LYS A 205 8.52 -6.20 15.34
N ALA A 206 7.25 -6.58 15.19
CA ALA A 206 6.87 -8.00 15.11
C ALA A 206 7.39 -8.65 13.82
N VAL A 207 7.36 -7.95 12.68
CA VAL A 207 7.95 -8.43 11.41
C VAL A 207 9.44 -8.68 11.58
N ASN A 208 10.17 -7.76 12.21
CA ASN A 208 11.61 -7.88 12.40
C ASN A 208 12.01 -8.93 13.46
N ALA A 209 11.06 -9.41 14.27
CA ALA A 209 11.31 -10.38 15.33
C ALA A 209 11.11 -11.84 14.91
N VAL A 210 10.63 -12.11 13.70
CA VAL A 210 10.37 -13.47 13.22
C VAL A 210 11.28 -13.84 12.06
N ASP A 211 11.41 -15.14 11.80
CA ASP A 211 12.16 -15.64 10.64
C ASP A 211 11.50 -15.20 9.33
N ASP A 212 12.28 -14.57 8.46
CA ASP A 212 11.83 -13.98 7.20
C ASP A 212 11.24 -15.03 6.24
N LYS A 213 11.90 -16.18 6.11
CA LYS A 213 11.43 -17.24 5.20
C LYS A 213 10.11 -17.84 5.69
N TRP A 214 10.00 -18.04 7.00
CA TRP A 214 8.77 -18.51 7.62
C TRP A 214 7.63 -17.51 7.37
N LEU A 215 7.88 -16.21 7.62
CA LEU A 215 6.86 -15.17 7.48
C LEU A 215 6.36 -15.05 6.04
N LYS A 216 7.26 -15.01 5.06
CA LYS A 216 6.92 -14.94 3.64
C LYS A 216 6.09 -16.16 3.22
N LYS A 217 6.49 -17.36 3.66
CA LYS A 217 5.74 -18.60 3.36
C LYS A 217 4.33 -18.58 3.96
N GLU A 218 4.18 -18.20 5.23
CA GLU A 218 2.87 -18.14 5.90
C GLU A 218 1.95 -17.09 5.27
N LEU A 219 2.50 -15.95 4.87
CA LEU A 219 1.73 -14.90 4.17
C LEU A 219 1.21 -15.40 2.82
N GLN A 220 2.07 -16.04 2.02
CA GLN A 220 1.67 -16.60 0.72
C GLN A 220 0.68 -17.75 0.88
N LYS A 221 0.87 -18.60 1.91
CA LYS A 221 -0.10 -19.62 2.26
C LYS A 221 -1.46 -19.02 2.60
N TYR A 222 -1.49 -17.99 3.46
CA TYR A 222 -2.73 -17.30 3.82
C TYR A 222 -3.43 -16.73 2.58
N ARG A 223 -2.67 -16.13 1.65
CA ARG A 223 -3.19 -15.58 0.40
C ARG A 223 -3.77 -16.69 -0.50
N ALA A 224 -3.08 -17.84 -0.62
CA ALA A 224 -3.56 -18.98 -1.38
C ALA A 224 -4.86 -19.54 -0.78
N ASP A 225 -4.91 -19.76 0.54
CA ASP A 225 -6.11 -20.21 1.26
C ASP A 225 -7.28 -19.22 1.10
N HIS A 226 -6.98 -17.92 1.07
CA HIS A 226 -7.98 -16.87 0.82
C HIS A 226 -8.58 -16.96 -0.59
N CYS A 227 -7.75 -17.15 -1.62
CA CYS A 227 -8.19 -17.31 -3.01
C CYS A 227 -9.07 -18.55 -3.18
N ASP A 228 -8.66 -19.69 -2.61
CA ASP A 228 -9.46 -20.90 -2.59
C ASP A 228 -10.80 -20.69 -1.88
N GLY A 229 -10.80 -20.01 -0.75
CA GLY A 229 -12.02 -19.67 -0.02
C GLY A 229 -12.96 -18.70 -0.75
N ILE A 230 -12.48 -17.92 -1.72
CA ILE A 230 -13.34 -17.14 -2.62
C ILE A 230 -14.12 -18.09 -3.53
N VAL A 231 -13.45 -19.07 -4.12
CA VAL A 231 -14.09 -20.05 -5.02
C VAL A 231 -15.06 -20.95 -4.26
N ASP A 232 -14.74 -21.36 -3.02
CA ASP A 232 -15.67 -22.13 -2.16
C ASP A 232 -17.00 -21.40 -1.95
N ARG A 233 -16.94 -20.08 -1.73
CA ARG A 233 -18.12 -19.27 -1.51
C ARG A 233 -18.84 -18.85 -2.79
N ASN A 234 -18.10 -18.80 -3.90
CA ASN A 234 -18.63 -18.43 -5.21
C ASN A 234 -17.89 -19.21 -6.30
N PRO A 235 -18.42 -20.39 -6.71
CA PRO A 235 -17.81 -21.26 -7.71
C PRO A 235 -17.57 -20.60 -9.07
N GLU A 236 -18.32 -19.58 -9.45
CA GLU A 236 -18.12 -18.83 -10.70
C GLU A 236 -16.76 -18.13 -10.76
N GLN A 237 -16.15 -17.83 -9.60
CA GLN A 237 -14.82 -17.24 -9.49
C GLN A 237 -13.69 -18.22 -9.85
N LYS A 238 -14.00 -19.52 -10.05
CA LYS A 238 -13.01 -20.54 -10.47
C LYS A 238 -12.28 -20.14 -11.74
N ARG A 239 -12.90 -19.37 -12.63
CA ARG A 239 -12.29 -18.89 -13.88
C ARG A 239 -11.04 -18.02 -13.67
N TYR A 240 -10.89 -17.36 -12.50
CA TYR A 240 -9.75 -16.50 -12.19
C TYR A 240 -8.65 -17.20 -11.39
N ILE A 241 -8.91 -18.42 -10.85
CA ILE A 241 -8.04 -19.06 -9.87
C ILE A 241 -6.63 -19.33 -10.40
N LYS A 242 -6.50 -19.69 -11.70
CA LYS A 242 -5.20 -19.92 -12.32
C LYS A 242 -4.33 -18.65 -12.33
N GLY A 243 -4.93 -17.51 -12.67
CA GLY A 243 -4.26 -16.21 -12.64
C GLY A 243 -3.84 -15.80 -11.23
N TRP A 244 -4.71 -16.00 -10.24
CA TRP A 244 -4.39 -15.69 -8.86
C TRP A 244 -3.22 -16.52 -8.34
N PHE A 245 -3.20 -17.82 -8.58
CA PHE A 245 -2.11 -18.69 -8.15
C PHE A 245 -0.82 -18.46 -8.95
N TYR A 246 -0.92 -18.11 -10.22
CA TYR A 246 0.23 -17.65 -10.99
C TYR A 246 0.88 -16.42 -10.31
N ARG A 247 0.09 -15.37 -10.00
CA ARG A 247 0.59 -14.14 -9.34
C ARG A 247 1.19 -14.44 -7.96
N ILE A 248 0.54 -15.28 -7.13
CA ILE A 248 1.04 -15.70 -5.81
C ILE A 248 2.44 -16.31 -5.94
N ASN A 249 2.61 -17.26 -6.86
CA ASN A 249 3.87 -17.98 -7.03
C ASN A 249 4.94 -17.09 -7.68
N ASP A 250 4.60 -16.30 -8.68
CA ASP A 250 5.55 -15.44 -9.37
C ASP A 250 6.10 -14.35 -8.43
N ILE A 251 5.24 -13.66 -7.68
CA ILE A 251 5.65 -12.69 -6.65
C ILE A 251 6.46 -13.37 -5.55
N GLY A 252 6.01 -14.54 -5.09
CA GLY A 252 6.72 -15.32 -4.08
C GLY A 252 8.15 -15.62 -4.51
N ASN A 253 8.32 -16.18 -5.70
CA ASN A 253 9.64 -16.49 -6.26
C ASN A 253 10.54 -15.26 -6.38
N LYS A 254 10.01 -14.15 -6.90
CA LYS A 254 10.75 -12.87 -7.03
C LYS A 254 11.24 -12.31 -5.68
N LEU A 255 10.55 -12.66 -4.59
CA LEU A 255 10.83 -12.16 -3.25
C LEU A 255 11.40 -13.25 -2.32
N GLY A 256 11.91 -14.33 -2.87
CA GLY A 256 12.63 -15.39 -2.13
C GLY A 256 11.72 -16.32 -1.30
N CYS A 257 10.46 -16.51 -1.73
CA CYS A 257 9.59 -17.56 -1.23
C CYS A 257 9.58 -18.72 -2.21
N ASP A 258 10.43 -19.72 -2.00
CA ASP A 258 10.61 -20.87 -2.91
C ASP A 258 9.45 -21.89 -2.87
N THR A 259 8.41 -21.61 -2.07
CA THR A 259 7.27 -22.53 -1.93
C THR A 259 6.28 -22.27 -3.06
N ILE A 260 6.00 -23.31 -3.85
CA ILE A 260 4.93 -23.26 -4.87
C ILE A 260 3.61 -23.68 -4.23
N PHE A 261 2.61 -22.81 -4.35
CA PHE A 261 1.26 -23.05 -3.89
C PHE A 261 0.38 -23.53 -5.03
N LYS A 262 -0.47 -24.50 -4.74
CA LYS A 262 -1.45 -25.05 -5.68
C LYS A 262 -2.85 -24.88 -5.11
N SER A 263 -3.80 -24.51 -5.95
CA SER A 263 -5.20 -24.45 -5.57
C SER A 263 -5.80 -25.85 -5.53
N ARG A 264 -6.69 -26.09 -4.58
CA ARG A 264 -7.53 -27.31 -4.55
C ARG A 264 -8.62 -27.32 -5.63
N HIS A 265 -8.81 -26.21 -6.33
CA HIS A 265 -9.78 -26.08 -7.42
C HIS A 265 -9.17 -26.20 -8.83
N ILE A 266 -7.84 -26.39 -8.91
CA ILE A 266 -7.10 -26.65 -10.15
C ILE A 266 -6.68 -28.12 -10.16
N GLU A 267 -7.18 -28.86 -11.16
CA GLU A 267 -6.74 -30.24 -11.45
C GLU A 267 -5.35 -30.26 -12.10
#